data_255f15df2d068c2cc09a96e631216395
#
_entry.id   255f15df2d068c2cc09a96e631216395
#
_cell.length_a   1.000
_cell.length_b   1.000
_cell.length_c   1.000
_cell.angle_alpha   90.00
_cell.angle_beta   90.00
_cell.angle_gamma   90.00
#
_symmetry.space_group_name_H-M   'P 1'
#
loop_
_entity.id
_entity.type
_entity.pdbx_description
1 polymer ?
#
loop_
_entity_poly.entity_id
_entity_poly.type
_entity_poly.pdbx_seq_one_letter_code
_entity_poly.pdbx_strand_id
1 'polypeptide(L)'
;MPIDTMIETAEKFLKEIGYSRFLITGSVALVKVWNVNLNRELHDVDILIQGDTDKEGHISYKRNNVKIDIFLVRDFDVKETKIIEGVEYVSDLQCILECKRKMERDKDIKDIEIINSQLKIEK
;
A
#
# COMPACT_ATOMS: atom_id res chain seq x y z
N MET A 1 -7.56 -8.34 12.61
CA MET A 1 -6.10 -8.33 12.86
C MET A 1 -5.61 -6.90 12.90
N PRO A 2 -4.82 -6.51 13.89
CA PRO A 2 -4.29 -5.15 13.95
C PRO A 2 -3.38 -4.84 12.76
N ILE A 3 -3.43 -3.60 12.30
CA ILE A 3 -2.67 -3.17 11.12
C ILE A 3 -1.15 -3.34 11.32
N ASP A 4 -0.66 -3.09 12.52
CA ASP A 4 0.77 -3.25 12.82
C ASP A 4 1.23 -4.70 12.70
N THR A 5 0.38 -5.65 13.07
CA THR A 5 0.64 -7.07 12.89
C THR A 5 0.70 -7.45 11.41
N MET A 6 -0.18 -6.87 10.60
CA MET A 6 -0.18 -7.07 9.15
C MET A 6 1.13 -6.56 8.53
N ILE A 7 1.57 -5.38 8.93
CA ILE A 7 2.80 -4.78 8.45
C ILE A 7 4.01 -5.63 8.83
N GLU A 8 4.08 -6.10 10.08
CA GLU A 8 5.15 -7.00 10.53
C GLU A 8 5.19 -8.29 9.72
N THR A 9 4.02 -8.88 9.48
CA THR A 9 3.92 -10.11 8.70
C THR A 9 4.46 -9.91 7.29
N ALA A 10 4.08 -8.82 6.64
CA ALA A 10 4.55 -8.48 5.31
C ALA A 10 6.06 -8.21 5.29
N GLU A 11 6.56 -7.45 6.26
CA GLU A 11 7.98 -7.13 6.36
C GLU A 11 8.84 -8.38 6.53
N LYS A 12 8.46 -9.27 7.43
CA LYS A 12 9.16 -10.54 7.64
C LYS A 12 9.17 -11.40 6.37
N PHE A 13 8.02 -11.49 5.71
CA PHE A 13 7.90 -12.26 4.49
C PHE A 13 8.83 -11.74 3.39
N LEU A 14 8.87 -10.42 3.20
CA LEU A 14 9.71 -9.80 2.18
C LEU A 14 11.20 -10.04 2.44
N LYS A 15 11.62 -9.96 3.69
CA LYS A 15 13.00 -10.27 4.07
C LYS A 15 13.35 -11.73 3.81
N GLU A 16 12.43 -12.65 4.12
CA GLU A 16 12.62 -14.08 3.88
C GLU A 16 12.84 -14.39 2.40
N ILE A 17 12.11 -13.72 1.51
CA ILE A 17 12.25 -13.94 0.07
C ILE A 17 13.31 -13.06 -0.60
N GLY A 18 14.04 -12.27 0.18
CA GLY A 18 15.25 -11.59 -0.28
C GLY A 18 15.10 -10.14 -0.72
N TYR A 19 13.98 -9.49 -0.40
CA TYR A 19 13.80 -8.07 -0.72
C TYR A 19 14.21 -7.20 0.47
N SER A 20 15.20 -6.33 0.24
CA SER A 20 15.71 -5.43 1.27
C SER A 20 15.05 -4.05 1.23
N ARG A 21 14.50 -3.66 0.09
CA ARG A 21 13.84 -2.36 -0.05
C ARG A 21 12.46 -2.52 -0.70
N PHE A 22 11.46 -1.95 -0.04
CA PHE A 22 10.09 -1.95 -0.52
C PHE A 22 9.35 -0.73 0.03
N LEU A 23 8.27 -0.37 -0.64
CA LEU A 23 7.38 0.71 -0.19
C LEU A 23 5.99 0.13 0.06
N ILE A 24 5.42 0.41 1.22
CA ILE A 24 4.03 0.07 1.49
C ILE A 24 3.15 1.17 0.92
N THR A 25 2.13 0.78 0.17
CA THR A 25 1.20 1.70 -0.49
C THR A 25 -0.25 1.32 -0.17
N GLY A 26 -1.20 1.90 -0.89
CA GLY A 26 -2.60 1.55 -0.78
C GLY A 26 -3.25 1.90 0.56
N SER A 27 -4.22 1.08 0.96
CA SER A 27 -5.02 1.36 2.16
C SER A 27 -4.22 1.38 3.44
N VAL A 28 -3.22 0.52 3.57
CA VAL A 28 -2.34 0.49 4.76
C VAL A 28 -1.57 1.81 4.88
N ALA A 29 -1.04 2.33 3.77
CA ALA A 29 -0.35 3.62 3.78
C ALA A 29 -1.29 4.76 4.17
N LEU A 30 -2.54 4.74 3.69
CA LEU A 30 -3.53 5.75 4.05
C LEU A 30 -3.77 5.79 5.55
N VAL A 31 -3.90 4.64 6.18
CA VAL A 31 -4.12 4.55 7.62
C VAL A 31 -2.87 5.00 8.40
N LYS A 32 -1.70 4.54 8.01
CA LYS A 32 -0.45 4.82 8.75
C LYS A 32 0.05 6.24 8.57
N VAL A 33 -0.03 6.79 7.37
CA VAL A 33 0.53 8.12 7.06
C VAL A 33 -0.47 9.24 7.34
N TRP A 34 -1.75 9.05 6.96
CA TRP A 34 -2.76 10.10 7.07
C TRP A 34 -3.82 9.87 8.15
N ASN A 35 -3.72 8.78 8.91
CA ASN A 35 -4.72 8.42 9.92
C ASN A 35 -6.14 8.34 9.37
N VAL A 36 -6.30 7.96 8.13
CA VAL A 36 -7.63 7.80 7.53
C VAL A 36 -8.31 6.57 8.11
N ASN A 37 -9.57 6.72 8.53
CA ASN A 37 -10.41 5.60 8.94
C ASN A 37 -11.29 5.18 7.77
N LEU A 38 -10.98 4.02 7.18
CA LEU A 38 -11.70 3.52 6.01
C LEU A 38 -13.01 2.82 6.36
N ASN A 39 -13.37 2.74 7.65
CA ASN A 39 -14.59 2.11 8.14
C ASN A 39 -14.76 0.64 7.71
N ARG A 40 -13.66 -0.03 7.50
CA ARG A 40 -13.63 -1.47 7.17
C ARG A 40 -12.35 -2.10 7.69
N GLU A 41 -12.39 -3.39 7.89
CA GLU A 41 -11.20 -4.15 8.25
C GLU A 41 -10.33 -4.35 7.02
N LEU A 42 -9.02 -4.16 7.19
CA LEU A 42 -8.05 -4.39 6.11
C LEU A 42 -7.53 -5.83 6.19
N HIS A 43 -7.36 -6.45 5.03
CA HIS A 43 -6.84 -7.81 4.91
C HIS A 43 -5.60 -7.89 4.02
N ASP A 44 -5.32 -6.83 3.28
CA ASP A 44 -4.28 -6.79 2.26
C ASP A 44 -3.23 -5.74 2.60
N VAL A 45 -1.98 -6.07 2.32
CA VAL A 45 -0.87 -5.09 2.34
C VAL A 45 -0.35 -4.98 0.91
N ASP A 46 -0.44 -3.78 0.34
CA ASP A 46 0.04 -3.50 -1.01
C ASP A 46 1.47 -2.97 -0.95
N ILE A 47 2.34 -3.57 -1.73
CA ILE A 47 3.77 -3.31 -1.67
C ILE A 47 4.32 -3.04 -3.07
N LEU A 48 5.13 -1.99 -3.19
CA LEU A 48 5.89 -1.70 -4.40
C LEU A 48 7.33 -2.15 -4.23
N ILE A 49 7.82 -2.90 -5.20
CA ILE A 49 9.22 -3.31 -5.26
C ILE A 49 9.79 -2.91 -6.61
N GLN A 50 10.95 -2.27 -6.59
CA GLN A 50 11.66 -1.94 -7.81
C GLN A 50 12.43 -3.16 -8.27
N GLY A 51 12.12 -3.64 -9.48
CA GLY A 51 12.78 -4.78 -10.08
C GLY A 51 13.74 -4.37 -11.18
N ASP A 52 14.76 -5.20 -11.42
CA ASP A 52 15.73 -5.00 -12.47
C ASP A 52 15.25 -5.52 -13.82
N THR A 53 14.01 -5.96 -13.91
CA THR A 53 13.48 -6.57 -15.13
C THR A 53 12.68 -5.58 -15.95
N ASP A 54 12.67 -5.78 -17.26
CA ASP A 54 11.83 -5.03 -18.18
C ASP A 54 10.33 -5.33 -18.02
N LYS A 55 9.99 -6.22 -17.10
CA LYS A 55 8.60 -6.65 -16.90
C LYS A 55 8.06 -6.12 -15.58
N GLU A 56 6.99 -5.36 -15.68
CA GLU A 56 6.15 -5.05 -14.54
C GLU A 56 5.28 -6.28 -14.24
N GLY A 57 4.98 -6.51 -12.98
CA GLY A 57 4.19 -7.65 -12.60
C GLY A 57 3.51 -7.48 -11.25
N HIS A 58 2.53 -8.34 -11.02
CA HIS A 58 1.80 -8.40 -9.76
C HIS A 58 1.80 -9.84 -9.27
N ILE A 59 2.24 -10.05 -8.06
CA ILE A 59 2.26 -11.37 -7.42
C ILE A 59 1.57 -11.23 -6.07
N SER A 60 0.64 -12.15 -5.78
CA SER A 60 -0.04 -12.20 -4.49
C SER A 60 0.42 -13.39 -3.68
N TYR A 61 0.70 -13.15 -2.41
CA TYR A 61 1.00 -14.18 -1.43
C TYR A 61 0.03 -14.08 -0.27
N LYS A 62 -0.12 -15.17 0.48
CA LYS A 62 -0.92 -15.16 1.70
C LYS A 62 -0.09 -15.76 2.84
N ARG A 63 0.03 -15.03 3.94
CA ARG A 63 0.75 -15.47 5.12
C ARG A 63 -0.03 -15.04 6.36
N ASN A 64 -0.35 -16.01 7.25
CA ASN A 64 -1.06 -15.71 8.51
C ASN A 64 -2.35 -14.90 8.30
N ASN A 65 -3.14 -15.26 7.29
CA ASN A 65 -4.39 -14.57 6.90
C ASN A 65 -4.20 -13.14 6.39
N VAL A 66 -2.96 -12.75 6.09
CA VAL A 66 -2.66 -11.46 5.45
C VAL A 66 -2.36 -11.72 3.99
N LYS A 67 -3.05 -11.01 3.11
CA LYS A 67 -2.75 -11.03 1.68
C LYS A 67 -1.66 -9.99 1.41
N ILE A 68 -0.57 -10.43 0.82
CA ILE A 68 0.56 -9.56 0.49
C ILE A 68 0.60 -9.42 -1.02
N ASP A 69 0.22 -8.25 -1.51
CA ASP A 69 0.21 -7.94 -2.95
C ASP A 69 1.47 -7.18 -3.31
N ILE A 70 2.33 -7.84 -4.09
CA ILE A 70 3.59 -7.25 -4.52
C ILE A 70 3.46 -6.79 -5.96
N PHE A 71 3.71 -5.50 -6.17
CA PHE A 71 3.73 -4.89 -7.49
C PHE A 71 5.18 -4.62 -7.86
N LEU A 72 5.69 -5.37 -8.83
CA LEU A 72 7.03 -5.16 -9.36
C LEU A 72 6.98 -4.03 -10.37
N VAL A 73 7.72 -2.98 -10.12
CA VAL A 73 7.76 -1.81 -10.98
C VAL A 73 9.20 -1.53 -11.41
N ARG A 74 9.35 -0.97 -12.60
CA ARG A 74 10.67 -0.63 -13.13
C ARG A 74 11.31 0.49 -12.31
N ASP A 75 10.53 1.53 -12.05
CA ASP A 75 10.93 2.66 -11.23
C ASP A 75 9.83 2.99 -10.23
N PHE A 76 10.23 3.44 -9.04
CA PHE A 76 9.26 3.98 -8.10
C PHE A 76 8.79 5.35 -8.61
N ASP A 77 7.71 5.37 -9.37
CA ASP A 77 7.08 6.62 -9.83
C ASP A 77 6.26 7.24 -8.69
N VAL A 78 6.95 7.53 -7.59
CA VAL A 78 6.37 8.06 -6.36
C VAL A 78 7.16 9.30 -5.98
N LYS A 79 6.47 10.43 -5.85
CA LYS A 79 7.10 11.72 -5.54
C LYS A 79 7.55 11.83 -4.09
N GLU A 80 6.81 11.22 -3.18
CA GLU A 80 7.07 11.35 -1.75
C GLU A 80 6.92 10.02 -1.04
N THR A 81 7.83 9.78 -0.10
CA THR A 81 7.77 8.64 0.82
C THR A 81 8.00 9.12 2.24
N LYS A 82 7.55 8.35 3.22
CA LYS A 82 7.74 8.61 4.63
C LYS A 82 8.13 7.34 5.36
N ILE A 83 9.12 7.44 6.24
CA ILE A 83 9.54 6.32 7.08
C ILE A 83 8.89 6.46 8.45
N ILE A 84 8.16 5.45 8.87
CA ILE A 84 7.54 5.38 10.19
C ILE A 84 7.98 4.07 10.84
N GLU A 85 8.64 4.18 12.00
CA GLU A 85 9.13 3.02 12.76
C GLU A 85 9.99 2.07 11.91
N GLY A 86 10.81 2.64 11.04
CA GLY A 86 11.72 1.86 10.20
C GLY A 86 11.12 1.27 8.93
N VAL A 87 9.84 1.52 8.67
CA VAL A 87 9.15 1.05 7.47
C VAL A 87 8.83 2.22 6.56
N GLU A 88 9.14 2.08 5.28
CA GLU A 88 8.91 3.15 4.30
C GLU A 88 7.54 3.01 3.64
N TYR A 89 6.80 4.10 3.61
CA TYR A 89 5.44 4.18 3.05
C TYR A 89 5.38 5.20 1.92
N VAL A 90 4.54 4.94 0.93
CA VAL A 90 4.17 5.95 -0.06
C VAL A 90 3.41 7.05 0.66
N SER A 91 3.90 8.28 0.60
CA SER A 91 3.22 9.45 1.15
C SER A 91 2.75 10.42 0.05
N ASP A 92 2.74 9.96 -1.19
CA ASP A 92 2.16 10.67 -2.32
C ASP A 92 0.69 10.27 -2.46
N LEU A 93 -0.18 11.10 -1.89
CA LEU A 93 -1.62 10.81 -1.85
C LEU A 93 -2.20 10.65 -3.25
N GLN A 94 -1.74 11.44 -4.22
CA GLN A 94 -2.24 11.35 -5.60
C GLN A 94 -1.92 10.00 -6.23
N CYS A 95 -0.75 9.45 -5.96
CA CYS A 95 -0.37 8.13 -6.43
C CYS A 95 -1.36 7.06 -5.92
N ILE A 96 -1.69 7.10 -4.62
CA ILE A 96 -2.63 6.15 -4.01
C ILE A 96 -4.03 6.32 -4.61
N LEU A 97 -4.50 7.56 -4.76
CA LEU A 97 -5.81 7.84 -5.33
C LEU A 97 -5.91 7.40 -6.78
N GLU A 98 -4.88 7.62 -7.58
CA GLU A 98 -4.85 7.17 -8.97
C GLU A 98 -4.94 5.66 -9.08
N CYS A 99 -4.22 4.93 -8.23
CA CYS A 99 -4.29 3.48 -8.20
C CYS A 99 -5.71 3.00 -7.87
N LYS A 100 -6.36 3.62 -6.88
CA LYS A 100 -7.73 3.27 -6.50
C LYS A 100 -8.73 3.58 -7.62
N ARG A 101 -8.56 4.69 -8.33
CA ARG A 101 -9.40 5.02 -9.48
C ARG A 101 -9.26 4.01 -10.60
N LYS A 102 -8.05 3.54 -10.88
CA LYS A 102 -7.79 2.54 -11.91
C LYS A 102 -8.41 1.18 -11.58
N MET A 103 -8.42 0.79 -10.32
CA MET A 103 -9.00 -0.49 -9.90
C MET A 103 -10.52 -0.53 -10.00
N GLU A 104 -11.19 0.58 -9.78
CA GLU A 104 -12.65 0.77 -9.92
C GLU A 104 -13.52 -0.25 -9.18
N ARG A 105 -12.99 -0.90 -8.12
CA ARG A 105 -13.78 -1.81 -7.31
C ARG A 105 -14.70 -1.01 -6.38
N ASP A 106 -15.80 -1.63 -5.92
CA ASP A 106 -16.72 -0.96 -4.99
C ASP A 106 -16.00 -0.44 -3.75
N LYS A 107 -15.08 -1.21 -3.18
CA LYS A 107 -14.29 -0.76 -2.03
C LYS A 107 -13.39 0.42 -2.34
N ASP A 108 -12.87 0.51 -3.57
CA ASP A 108 -12.02 1.62 -3.98
C ASP A 108 -12.80 2.91 -4.14
N ILE A 109 -14.01 2.82 -4.70
CA ILE A 109 -14.91 3.96 -4.84
C ILE A 109 -15.29 4.51 -3.47
N LYS A 110 -15.65 3.63 -2.54
CA LYS A 110 -15.98 4.01 -1.17
C LYS A 110 -14.78 4.62 -0.45
N ASP A 111 -13.60 4.04 -0.64
CA ASP A 111 -12.36 4.56 -0.04
C ASP A 111 -12.07 5.98 -0.53
N ILE A 112 -12.23 6.24 -1.83
CA ILE A 112 -12.03 7.58 -2.40
C ILE A 112 -12.99 8.60 -1.77
N GLU A 113 -14.25 8.25 -1.60
CA GLU A 113 -15.24 9.11 -0.95
C GLU A 113 -14.83 9.42 0.50
N ILE A 114 -14.41 8.41 1.24
CA ILE A 114 -13.96 8.57 2.64
C ILE A 114 -12.72 9.45 2.71
N ILE A 115 -11.74 9.21 1.85
CA ILE A 115 -10.52 10.01 1.78
C ILE A 115 -10.84 11.48 1.52
N ASN A 116 -11.66 11.75 0.54
CA ASN A 116 -12.05 13.12 0.20
C ASN A 116 -12.76 13.81 1.37
N SER A 117 -13.62 13.07 2.08
CA SER A 117 -14.34 13.60 3.23
C SER A 117 -13.40 13.89 4.40
N GLN A 118 -12.51 12.96 4.76
CA GLN A 118 -11.66 13.10 5.94
C GLN A 118 -10.49 14.06 5.73
N LEU A 119 -9.91 14.08 4.54
CA LEU A 119 -8.76 14.92 4.22
C LEU A 119 -9.15 16.25 3.56
N LYS A 120 -10.44 16.46 3.28
CA LYS A 120 -10.98 17.67 2.65
C LYS A 120 -10.23 18.02 1.38
N ILE A 121 -10.01 17.03 0.55
CA ILE A 121 -9.33 17.22 -0.72
C ILE A 121 -10.29 17.95 -1.68
N GLU A 122 -9.84 19.08 -2.20
CA GLU A 122 -10.57 19.80 -3.22
C GLU A 122 -10.32 19.15 -4.58
N LYS A 123 -11.37 19.06 -5.36
CA LYS A 123 -11.25 18.52 -6.71
C LYS A 123 -10.66 19.56 -7.66
#